data_a34f6e6be4540130fb7422ecb6688ded
#
_entry.id   a34f6e6be4540130fb7422ecb6688ded
#
_cell.length_a   1.000
_cell.length_b   1.000
_cell.length_c   1.000
_cell.angle_alpha   90.00
_cell.angle_beta   90.00
_cell.angle_gamma   90.00
#
_symmetry.space_group_name_H-M   'P 1'
#
loop_
_entity.id
_entity.type
_entity.pdbx_description
1 polymer ?
#
loop_
_entity_poly.entity_id
_entity_poly.type
_entity_poly.pdbx_seq_one_letter_code
_entity_poly.pdbx_strand_id
1 'polypeptide(L)'
;MSEKYISTAEREYIAKAWSNYTSVAEIATHLGKSRKTIYAELRRGQDGEKLDQNQRPVYDPELAQRRFQANLRRRGKPQQAGT
;
A
#
# COMPACT_ATOMS: atom_id res chain seq x y z
N MET A 1 8.55 11.67 -11.01
CA MET A 1 7.79 11.66 -10.53
C MET A 1 7.37 10.92 -9.43
N SER A 2 6.87 11.40 -8.58
CA SER A 2 6.49 10.79 -7.40
C SER A 2 5.29 9.96 -7.53
N GLU A 3 4.72 9.93 -8.67
CA GLU A 3 3.55 9.17 -8.83
C GLU A 3 3.73 7.71 -8.63
N LYS A 4 4.94 7.23 -8.66
CA LYS A 4 5.15 5.84 -8.44
C LYS A 4 4.89 5.45 -7.03
N TYR A 5 4.95 6.35 -6.08
CA TYR A 5 4.82 6.02 -4.68
C TYR A 5 3.52 6.54 -4.11
N ILE A 6 3.06 5.87 -3.09
CA ILE A 6 1.83 6.26 -2.42
C ILE A 6 2.22 7.09 -1.20
N SER A 7 1.63 8.26 -1.05
CA SER A 7 1.93 9.12 0.08
C SER A 7 1.14 8.68 1.30
N THR A 8 1.48 9.23 2.44
CA THR A 8 0.77 8.92 3.67
C THR A 8 -0.71 9.30 3.56
N ALA A 9 -0.99 10.46 2.98
CA ALA A 9 -2.37 10.89 2.81
C ALA A 9 -3.12 9.94 1.87
N GLU A 10 -2.45 9.47 0.84
CA GLU A 10 -3.09 8.53 -0.08
C GLU A 10 -3.35 7.20 0.59
N ARG A 11 -2.46 6.77 1.49
CA ARG A 11 -2.67 5.54 2.22
C ARG A 11 -3.89 5.65 3.12
N GLU A 12 -4.09 6.81 3.72
CA GLU A 12 -5.27 7.00 4.55
C GLU A 12 -6.54 6.94 3.73
N TYR A 13 -6.49 7.51 2.52
CA TYR A 13 -7.64 7.43 1.64
C TYR A 13 -7.91 5.97 1.25
N ILE A 14 -6.84 5.22 0.92
CA ILE A 14 -6.99 3.83 0.54
C ILE A 14 -7.61 3.04 1.69
N ALA A 15 -7.17 3.28 2.93
CA ALA A 15 -7.69 2.56 4.07
C ALA A 15 -9.19 2.80 4.23
N LYS A 16 -9.59 4.06 4.11
CA LYS A 16 -10.99 4.38 4.25
C LYS A 16 -11.80 3.79 3.11
N ALA A 17 -11.34 3.95 1.89
CA ALA A 17 -12.08 3.44 0.73
C ALA A 17 -12.15 1.93 0.76
N TRP A 18 -11.08 1.26 1.15
CA TRP A 18 -11.07 -0.20 1.21
C TRP A 18 -12.06 -0.70 2.26
N SER A 19 -12.10 -0.03 3.42
CA SER A 19 -13.03 -0.46 4.45
C SER A 19 -14.48 -0.19 4.06
N ASN A 20 -14.71 0.72 3.11
CA ASN A 20 -16.04 0.99 2.61
C ASN A 20 -16.35 0.18 1.35
N TYR A 21 -15.51 -0.80 1.04
CA TYR A 21 -15.69 -1.68 -0.11
C TYR A 21 -15.66 -0.95 -1.45
N THR A 22 -14.96 0.17 -1.52
CA THR A 22 -14.77 0.86 -2.79
C THR A 22 -13.89 -0.02 -3.66
N SER A 23 -14.19 -0.11 -4.94
CA SER A 23 -13.44 -1.00 -5.82
C SER A 23 -12.03 -0.45 -6.07
N VAL A 24 -11.11 -1.35 -6.39
CA VAL A 24 -9.75 -0.94 -6.68
C VAL A 24 -9.73 0.00 -7.89
N ALA A 25 -10.59 -0.24 -8.88
CA ALA A 25 -10.63 0.62 -10.04
C ALA A 25 -10.99 2.06 -9.65
N GLU A 26 -11.94 2.21 -8.73
CA GLU A 26 -12.31 3.53 -8.28
C GLU A 26 -11.23 4.20 -7.46
N ILE A 27 -10.57 3.43 -6.61
CA ILE A 27 -9.48 3.97 -5.80
C ILE A 27 -8.38 4.46 -6.74
N ALA A 28 -8.03 3.64 -7.73
CA ALA A 28 -6.97 3.99 -8.66
C ALA A 28 -7.31 5.25 -9.43
N THR A 29 -8.55 5.34 -9.89
CA THR A 29 -8.98 6.52 -10.64
C THR A 29 -8.92 7.77 -9.77
N HIS A 30 -9.39 7.65 -8.54
CA HIS A 30 -9.40 8.80 -7.64
C HIS A 30 -7.98 9.30 -7.37
N LEU A 31 -7.04 8.41 -7.21
CA LEU A 31 -5.67 8.79 -6.88
C LEU A 31 -4.80 9.03 -8.12
N GLY A 32 -5.33 8.78 -9.30
CA GLY A 32 -4.55 8.94 -10.52
C GLY A 32 -3.44 7.94 -10.64
N LYS A 33 -3.63 6.73 -10.11
CA LYS A 33 -2.62 5.69 -10.17
C LYS A 33 -3.17 4.46 -10.86
N SER A 34 -2.29 3.55 -11.25
CA SER A 34 -2.76 2.34 -11.93
C SER A 34 -3.32 1.36 -10.91
N ARG A 35 -4.19 0.46 -11.37
CA ARG A 35 -4.73 -0.55 -10.50
C ARG A 35 -3.63 -1.44 -9.95
N LYS A 36 -2.61 -1.70 -10.75
CA LYS A 36 -1.50 -2.52 -10.31
C LYS A 36 -0.83 -1.88 -9.09
N THR A 37 -0.66 -0.57 -9.11
CA THR A 37 -0.07 0.15 -8.00
C THR A 37 -0.94 0.01 -6.74
N ILE A 38 -2.26 0.10 -6.90
CA ILE A 38 -3.17 -0.01 -5.77
C ILE A 38 -3.14 -1.44 -5.21
N TYR A 39 -3.13 -2.46 -6.07
CA TYR A 39 -3.06 -3.83 -5.58
C TYR A 39 -1.76 -4.07 -4.82
N ALA A 40 -0.65 -3.52 -5.31
CA ALA A 40 0.62 -3.68 -4.62
C ALA A 40 0.57 -3.00 -3.25
N GLU A 41 -0.05 -1.84 -3.18
CA GLU A 41 -0.15 -1.13 -1.92
C GLU A 41 -1.04 -1.88 -0.92
N LEU A 42 -2.15 -2.42 -1.41
CA LEU A 42 -3.04 -3.18 -0.54
C LEU A 42 -2.31 -4.40 0.03
N ARG A 43 -1.54 -5.06 -0.80
CA ARG A 43 -0.79 -6.21 -0.34
C ARG A 43 0.25 -5.80 0.70
N ARG A 44 0.86 -4.64 0.51
CA ARG A 44 1.87 -4.15 1.44
C ARG A 44 1.30 -3.90 2.82
N GLY A 45 0.03 -3.50 2.91
CA GLY A 45 -0.61 -3.22 4.17
C GLY A 45 -1.35 -4.38 4.81
N GLN A 46 -1.24 -5.58 4.24
CA GLN A 46 -1.91 -6.74 4.79
C GLN A 46 -0.93 -7.59 5.55
N ASP A 47 -1.30 -8.04 6.73
CA ASP A 47 -0.39 -8.88 7.50
C ASP A 47 -0.76 -10.36 7.38
N GLY A 48 -1.79 -10.68 6.62
CA GLY A 48 -2.14 -12.06 6.37
C GLY A 48 -2.99 -12.72 7.43
N GLU A 49 -3.14 -12.09 8.56
CA GLU A 49 -3.92 -12.68 9.62
C GLU A 49 -5.15 -11.88 10.00
N LYS A 50 -5.15 -10.61 9.73
CA LYS A 50 -6.29 -9.79 10.09
C LYS A 50 -7.31 -9.79 8.99
N LEU A 51 -8.51 -10.22 9.33
CA LEU A 51 -9.60 -10.24 8.36
C LEU A 51 -10.77 -9.47 8.97
N ASP A 52 -11.55 -8.82 8.13
CA ASP A 52 -12.73 -8.11 8.63
C ASP A 52 -13.87 -9.12 8.76
N GLN A 53 -15.04 -8.63 9.12
CA GLN A 53 -16.17 -9.50 9.37
C GLN A 53 -16.60 -10.28 8.13
N ASN A 54 -16.18 -9.88 6.95
CA ASN A 54 -16.50 -10.57 5.72
C ASN A 54 -15.35 -11.43 5.23
N GLN A 55 -14.37 -11.72 6.09
CA GLN A 55 -13.22 -12.56 5.77
C GLN A 55 -12.34 -11.92 4.70
N ARG A 56 -12.35 -10.61 4.61
CA ARG A 56 -11.57 -9.89 3.64
C ARG A 56 -10.35 -9.31 4.33
N PRO A 57 -9.16 -9.34 3.71
CA PRO A 57 -7.97 -8.84 4.36
C PRO A 57 -8.11 -7.37 4.74
N VAL A 58 -7.65 -7.03 5.93
CA VAL A 58 -7.68 -5.65 6.39
C VAL A 58 -6.44 -4.94 5.89
N TYR A 59 -6.60 -3.73 5.40
CA TYR A 59 -5.47 -2.92 4.97
C TYR A 59 -5.10 -1.98 6.11
N ASP A 60 -3.83 -2.04 6.53
CA ASP A 60 -3.33 -1.22 7.62
C ASP A 60 -2.34 -0.22 7.03
N PRO A 61 -2.69 1.07 6.98
CA PRO A 61 -1.80 2.06 6.37
C PRO A 61 -0.49 2.23 7.12
N GLU A 62 -0.48 2.00 8.44
CA GLU A 62 0.75 2.12 9.19
C GLU A 62 1.71 0.99 8.84
N LEU A 63 1.19 -0.21 8.69
CA LEU A 63 2.02 -1.34 8.30
C LEU A 63 2.57 -1.11 6.90
N ALA A 64 1.75 -0.59 6.00
CA ALA A 64 2.19 -0.31 4.64
C ALA A 64 3.30 0.72 4.65
N GLN A 65 3.15 1.75 5.49
CA GLN A 65 4.15 2.80 5.58
C GLN A 65 5.48 2.23 6.10
N ARG A 66 5.42 1.40 7.12
CA ARG A 66 6.63 0.81 7.66
C ARG A 66 7.35 -0.07 6.66
N ARG A 67 6.59 -0.87 5.92
CA ARG A 67 7.17 -1.76 4.91
C ARG A 67 7.77 -0.97 3.76
N PHE A 68 7.11 0.12 3.38
CA PHE A 68 7.60 0.97 2.33
C PHE A 68 8.93 1.59 2.74
N GLN A 69 9.01 2.10 3.96
CA GLN A 69 10.23 2.70 4.45
C GLN A 69 11.35 1.68 4.58
N ALA A 70 11.03 0.47 4.99
CA ALA A 70 12.02 -0.58 5.09
C ALA A 70 12.58 -0.93 3.71
N ASN A 71 11.71 -0.94 2.68
CA ASN A 71 12.18 -1.22 1.34
C ASN A 71 13.07 -0.11 0.81
N LEU A 72 12.76 1.14 1.12
CA LEU A 72 13.59 2.24 0.69
C LEU A 72 14.96 2.17 1.36
N ARG A 73 14.94 1.84 2.65
CA ARG A 73 16.17 1.77 3.38
C ARG A 73 17.06 0.67 2.81
N ARG A 74 16.45 -0.46 2.48
CA ARG A 74 17.15 -1.57 1.93
C ARG A 74 17.77 -1.22 0.57
N ARG A 75 17.03 -0.50 -0.27
CA ARG A 75 17.52 -0.14 -1.53
C ARG A 75 18.61 0.86 -1.44
N GLY A 76 18.62 1.67 -0.43
CA GLY A 76 19.61 2.70 -0.27
C GLY A 76 20.95 2.23 0.19
N LYS A 77 21.08 0.93 0.48
CA LYS A 77 22.36 0.45 0.93
C LYS A 77 23.09 -0.16 -0.20
N PRO A 78 23.99 0.55 -0.81
CA PRO A 78 24.69 0.05 -1.93
C PRO A 78 25.54 -1.12 -1.64
N GLN A 79 25.95 -1.16 -0.46
CA GLN A 79 26.85 -2.16 -0.16
C GLN A 79 26.27 -3.48 -0.29
N GLN A 80 25.12 -3.53 -0.25
CA GLN A 80 24.56 -4.76 -0.34
C GLN A 80 24.97 -5.37 -1.44
N ALA A 81 25.28 -4.66 -2.15
CA ALA A 81 25.62 -5.21 -3.23
C ALA A 81 26.71 -5.92 -3.08
N GLY A 82 26.92 -5.93 -2.86
CA GLY A 82 27.73 -6.53 -2.90
C GLY A 82 28.08 -7.08 -2.67
N THR A 83 27.81 -6.92 -2.44
CA THR A 83 28.08 -7.28 -2.17
C THR A 83 28.17 -7.67 -2.34
#